data_4b243e5410ddf8db95e6620695a3725e
#
_entry.id   4b243e5410ddf8db95e6620695a3725e
#
_cell.length_a   1.000
_cell.length_b   1.000
_cell.length_c   1.000
_cell.angle_alpha   90.00
_cell.angle_beta   90.00
_cell.angle_gamma   90.00
#
_symmetry.space_group_name_H-M   'P 1'
#
loop_
_entity.id
_entity.type
_entity.pdbx_description
1 polymer ?
#
loop_
_entity_poly.entity_id
_entity_poly.type
_entity_poly.pdbx_seq_one_letter_code
_entity_poly.pdbx_strand_id
1 'polypeptide(L)'
;MDMKATLNQIGIAAKSAAAELGFATAERKYAALIGAAENVWIARADIIAANALDMEYGRNKGLSAAMLDRLMLDEDRIRSMVDGLRAVAEQEDPVGQVLEEWQRPTGLHIKRVRTPLGVIGVIYESRPNVTADAGALCLKAGNAVILRGGSEGFHSSTAIHKAMVKGVVAAGLPEASIQLVPTRDRAAVSEMLTMVDTIDVIVPRGGKGLVGLVQREARVPVFSHLEGIVHIYIDASADRQKTLDVVLNAKTRRTGIC
;
A
#
# COMPACT_ATOMS: atom_id res chain seq x y z
N MET A 1 -24.79 -5.30 9.69
CA MET A 1 -23.65 -4.96 10.58
C MET A 1 -23.44 -3.46 10.47
N ASP A 2 -23.38 -2.74 11.58
CA ASP A 2 -23.14 -1.30 11.54
C ASP A 2 -21.71 -1.03 11.02
N MET A 3 -21.61 -0.34 9.90
CA MET A 3 -20.33 -0.04 9.23
C MET A 3 -19.41 0.77 10.15
N LYS A 4 -19.95 1.76 10.82
CA LYS A 4 -19.20 2.62 11.74
C LYS A 4 -18.62 1.81 12.90
N ALA A 5 -19.40 0.93 13.51
CA ALA A 5 -18.94 0.05 14.56
C ALA A 5 -17.82 -0.90 14.06
N THR A 6 -17.98 -1.46 12.86
CA THR A 6 -16.96 -2.33 12.24
C THR A 6 -15.65 -1.58 12.00
N LEU A 7 -15.70 -0.39 11.41
CA LEU A 7 -14.50 0.42 11.14
C LEU A 7 -13.83 0.90 12.43
N ASN A 8 -14.60 1.25 13.45
CA ASN A 8 -14.06 1.60 14.76
C ASN A 8 -13.27 0.42 15.38
N GLN A 9 -13.80 -0.80 15.32
CA GLN A 9 -13.09 -2.00 15.80
C GLN A 9 -11.81 -2.25 15.01
N ILE A 10 -11.84 -2.12 13.67
CA ILE A 10 -10.67 -2.21 12.79
C ILE A 10 -9.62 -1.18 13.22
N GLY A 11 -10.03 0.07 13.45
CA GLY A 11 -9.15 1.15 13.87
C GLY A 11 -8.48 0.89 15.22
N ILE A 12 -9.25 0.46 16.23
CA ILE A 12 -8.73 0.12 17.57
C ILE A 12 -7.72 -1.04 17.46
N ALA A 13 -8.05 -2.09 16.72
CA ALA A 13 -7.16 -3.23 16.53
C ALA A 13 -5.86 -2.84 15.79
N ALA A 14 -5.96 -1.98 14.76
CA ALA A 14 -4.79 -1.44 14.06
C ALA A 14 -3.89 -0.62 14.98
N LYS A 15 -4.47 0.22 15.84
CA LYS A 15 -3.71 1.05 16.79
C LYS A 15 -2.94 0.20 17.81
N SER A 16 -3.57 -0.87 18.33
CA SER A 16 -2.91 -1.85 19.17
C SER A 16 -1.77 -2.55 18.44
N ALA A 17 -2.00 -3.00 17.20
CA ALA A 17 -0.97 -3.63 16.38
C ALA A 17 0.19 -2.68 16.05
N ALA A 18 -0.07 -1.42 15.76
CA ALA A 18 0.96 -0.41 15.49
C ALA A 18 1.88 -0.20 16.70
N ALA A 19 1.32 -0.21 17.91
CA ALA A 19 2.11 -0.09 19.12
C ALA A 19 3.11 -1.25 19.30
N GLU A 20 2.72 -2.49 18.93
CA GLU A 20 3.61 -3.65 18.96
C GLU A 20 4.62 -3.62 17.79
N LEU A 21 4.16 -3.29 16.57
CA LEU A 21 5.01 -3.21 15.39
C LEU A 21 6.14 -2.19 15.51
N GLY A 22 5.91 -1.10 16.23
CA GLY A 22 6.92 -0.06 16.47
C GLY A 22 8.18 -0.60 17.18
N PHE A 23 8.06 -1.72 17.89
CA PHE A 23 9.14 -2.42 18.59
C PHE A 23 9.53 -3.75 17.95
N ALA A 24 8.90 -4.13 16.83
CA ALA A 24 9.24 -5.36 16.12
C ALA A 24 10.64 -5.28 15.53
N THR A 25 11.44 -6.35 15.70
CA THR A 25 12.79 -6.40 15.13
C THR A 25 12.78 -6.50 13.62
N ALA A 26 13.88 -6.11 12.99
CA ALA A 26 14.07 -6.20 11.54
C ALA A 26 13.89 -7.64 11.04
N GLU A 27 14.39 -8.63 11.81
CA GLU A 27 14.29 -10.07 11.50
C GLU A 27 12.85 -10.55 11.52
N ARG A 28 12.04 -10.12 12.50
CA ARG A 28 10.61 -10.48 12.55
C ARG A 28 9.83 -9.89 11.39
N LYS A 29 10.08 -8.64 11.04
CA LYS A 29 9.47 -7.99 9.87
C LYS A 29 9.91 -8.65 8.56
N TYR A 30 11.18 -9.01 8.44
CA TYR A 30 11.71 -9.78 7.31
C TYR A 30 11.00 -11.13 7.18
N ALA A 31 10.96 -11.92 8.26
CA ALA A 31 10.31 -13.24 8.27
C ALA A 31 8.82 -13.14 7.89
N ALA A 32 8.12 -12.11 8.39
CA ALA A 32 6.71 -11.87 8.05
C ALA A 32 6.51 -11.59 6.55
N LEU A 33 7.39 -10.78 5.94
CA LEU A 33 7.31 -10.45 4.51
C LEU A 33 7.67 -11.64 3.62
N ILE A 34 8.68 -12.42 3.97
CA ILE A 34 9.01 -13.65 3.25
C ILE A 34 7.87 -14.67 3.37
N GLY A 35 7.35 -14.88 4.59
CA GLY A 35 6.17 -15.74 4.80
C GLY A 35 4.93 -15.26 4.05
N ALA A 36 4.72 -13.95 3.95
CA ALA A 36 3.65 -13.37 3.13
C ALA A 36 3.86 -13.68 1.65
N ALA A 37 5.08 -13.51 1.12
CA ALA A 37 5.43 -13.82 -0.26
C ALA A 37 5.18 -15.30 -0.60
N GLU A 38 5.59 -16.21 0.27
CA GLU A 38 5.38 -17.66 0.12
C GLU A 38 3.88 -18.01 0.13
N ASN A 39 3.12 -17.48 1.08
CA ASN A 39 1.68 -17.74 1.17
C ASN A 39 0.89 -17.14 -0.01
N VAL A 40 1.27 -15.99 -0.53
CA VAL A 40 0.68 -15.40 -1.76
C VAL A 40 0.96 -16.33 -2.95
N TRP A 41 2.18 -16.88 -3.08
CA TRP A 41 2.50 -17.81 -4.14
C TRP A 41 1.74 -19.14 -4.02
N ILE A 42 1.64 -19.69 -2.82
CA ILE A 42 0.85 -20.90 -2.54
C ILE A 42 -0.62 -20.68 -2.91
N ALA A 43 -1.17 -19.54 -2.55
CA ALA A 43 -2.58 -19.19 -2.80
C ALA A 43 -2.87 -18.69 -4.23
N ARG A 44 -1.90 -18.71 -5.18
CA ARG A 44 -2.05 -18.10 -6.50
C ARG A 44 -3.28 -18.58 -7.29
N ALA A 45 -3.60 -19.87 -7.20
CA ALA A 45 -4.79 -20.41 -7.87
C ALA A 45 -6.09 -19.83 -7.30
N ASP A 46 -6.19 -19.70 -5.98
CA ASP A 46 -7.34 -19.09 -5.31
C ASP A 46 -7.43 -17.58 -5.62
N ILE A 47 -6.29 -16.89 -5.71
CA ILE A 47 -6.24 -15.47 -6.08
C ILE A 47 -6.70 -15.29 -7.52
N ILE A 48 -6.28 -16.14 -8.46
CA ILE A 48 -6.73 -16.10 -9.87
C ILE A 48 -8.23 -16.38 -9.97
N ALA A 49 -8.74 -17.36 -9.23
CA ALA A 49 -10.17 -17.66 -9.18
C ALA A 49 -10.98 -16.48 -8.60
N ALA A 50 -10.51 -15.85 -7.53
CA ALA A 50 -11.10 -14.64 -6.98
C ALA A 50 -11.05 -13.46 -7.97
N ASN A 51 -9.95 -13.32 -8.71
CA ASN A 51 -9.80 -12.30 -9.74
C ASN A 51 -10.77 -12.51 -10.92
N ALA A 52 -11.07 -13.74 -11.29
CA ALA A 52 -12.06 -14.02 -12.34
C ALA A 52 -13.43 -13.44 -11.98
N LEU A 53 -13.86 -13.50 -10.71
CA LEU A 53 -15.10 -12.88 -10.24
C LEU A 53 -15.05 -11.34 -10.32
N ASP A 54 -13.93 -10.75 -9.99
CA ASP A 54 -13.73 -9.30 -10.10
C ASP A 54 -13.71 -8.85 -11.56
N MET A 55 -13.10 -9.64 -12.46
CA MET A 55 -13.08 -9.37 -13.90
C MET A 55 -14.47 -9.43 -14.52
N GLU A 56 -15.29 -10.41 -14.13
CA GLU A 56 -16.68 -10.50 -14.53
C GLU A 56 -17.48 -9.28 -14.03
N TYR A 57 -17.37 -8.96 -12.76
CA TYR A 57 -17.99 -7.76 -12.18
C TYR A 57 -17.56 -6.48 -12.92
N GLY A 58 -16.28 -6.35 -13.25
CA GLY A 58 -15.74 -5.18 -13.96
C GLY A 58 -16.31 -5.06 -15.38
N ARG A 59 -16.42 -6.17 -16.13
CA ARG A 59 -17.04 -6.20 -17.44
C ARG A 59 -18.50 -5.79 -17.39
N ASN A 60 -19.27 -6.37 -16.45
CA ASN A 60 -20.68 -6.06 -16.25
C ASN A 60 -20.92 -4.59 -15.86
N LYS A 61 -19.96 -3.98 -15.20
CA LYS A 61 -19.95 -2.53 -14.86
C LYS A 61 -19.50 -1.61 -15.99
N GLY A 62 -19.04 -2.15 -17.11
CA GLY A 62 -18.57 -1.38 -18.26
C GLY A 62 -17.22 -0.72 -18.04
N LEU A 63 -16.32 -1.33 -17.27
CA LEU A 63 -14.96 -0.80 -17.12
C LEU A 63 -14.23 -0.77 -18.45
N SER A 64 -13.44 0.29 -18.67
CA SER A 64 -12.60 0.39 -19.88
C SER A 64 -11.57 -0.74 -19.95
N ALA A 65 -11.09 -1.05 -21.16
CA ALA A 65 -10.05 -2.05 -21.38
C ALA A 65 -8.80 -1.78 -20.52
N ALA A 66 -8.39 -0.50 -20.37
CA ALA A 66 -7.27 -0.11 -19.52
C ALA A 66 -7.51 -0.36 -18.02
N MET A 67 -8.75 -0.23 -17.56
CA MET A 67 -9.10 -0.55 -16.17
C MET A 67 -9.16 -2.06 -15.95
N LEU A 68 -9.71 -2.82 -16.90
CA LEU A 68 -9.72 -4.28 -16.85
C LEU A 68 -8.29 -4.85 -16.88
N ASP A 69 -7.39 -4.29 -17.71
CA ASP A 69 -5.98 -4.69 -17.70
C ASP A 69 -5.31 -4.44 -16.34
N ARG A 70 -5.61 -3.32 -15.69
CA ARG A 70 -5.08 -3.03 -14.33
C ARG A 70 -5.64 -3.95 -13.24
N LEU A 71 -6.86 -4.44 -13.43
CA LEU A 71 -7.56 -5.31 -12.48
C LEU A 71 -7.11 -6.76 -12.60
N MET A 72 -6.76 -7.19 -13.82
CA MET A 72 -6.43 -8.57 -14.15
C MET A 72 -5.20 -9.06 -13.40
N LEU A 73 -5.30 -10.25 -12.85
CA LEU A 73 -4.20 -11.01 -12.25
C LEU A 73 -4.07 -12.37 -12.93
N ASP A 74 -2.89 -12.64 -13.44
CA ASP A 74 -2.43 -13.93 -13.93
C ASP A 74 -1.25 -14.42 -13.08
N GLU A 75 -0.70 -15.58 -13.40
CA GLU A 75 0.42 -16.15 -12.66
C GLU A 75 1.67 -15.26 -12.71
N ASP A 76 1.94 -14.61 -13.84
CA ASP A 76 3.11 -13.72 -13.99
C ASP A 76 2.97 -12.45 -13.16
N ARG A 77 1.79 -11.88 -13.09
CA ARG A 77 1.50 -10.70 -12.24
C ARG A 77 1.56 -11.05 -10.76
N ILE A 78 1.10 -12.25 -10.38
CA ILE A 78 1.24 -12.73 -9.00
C ILE A 78 2.71 -13.01 -8.68
N ARG A 79 3.50 -13.56 -9.60
CA ARG A 79 4.95 -13.74 -9.46
C ARG A 79 5.64 -12.40 -9.23
N SER A 80 5.31 -11.40 -10.05
CA SER A 80 5.83 -10.03 -9.88
C SER A 80 5.47 -9.42 -8.52
N MET A 81 4.27 -9.72 -8.00
CA MET A 81 3.84 -9.31 -6.65
C MET A 81 4.68 -10.00 -5.57
N VAL A 82 4.92 -11.29 -5.69
CA VAL A 82 5.77 -12.08 -4.78
C VAL A 82 7.21 -11.55 -4.78
N ASP A 83 7.76 -11.27 -5.95
CA ASP A 83 9.09 -10.68 -6.08
C ASP A 83 9.16 -9.28 -5.47
N GLY A 84 8.08 -8.48 -5.60
CA GLY A 84 7.94 -7.20 -4.93
C GLY A 84 7.96 -7.33 -3.40
N LEU A 85 7.24 -8.30 -2.84
CA LEU A 85 7.25 -8.58 -1.39
C LEU A 85 8.64 -8.94 -0.89
N ARG A 86 9.37 -9.80 -1.63
CA ARG A 86 10.77 -10.17 -1.32
C ARG A 86 11.70 -8.96 -1.40
N ALA A 87 11.57 -8.15 -2.46
CA ALA A 87 12.37 -6.93 -2.61
C ALA A 87 12.15 -5.94 -1.46
N VAL A 88 10.93 -5.81 -0.94
CA VAL A 88 10.65 -5.00 0.25
C VAL A 88 11.26 -5.63 1.50
N ALA A 89 11.23 -6.97 1.63
CA ALA A 89 11.84 -7.67 2.76
C ALA A 89 13.36 -7.40 2.84
N GLU A 90 14.04 -7.38 1.69
CA GLU A 90 15.50 -7.17 1.58
C GLU A 90 15.93 -5.71 1.81
N GLN A 91 15.02 -4.75 1.80
CA GLN A 91 15.36 -3.37 2.10
C GLN A 91 15.91 -3.24 3.54
N GLU A 92 16.80 -2.28 3.74
CA GLU A 92 17.23 -1.90 5.07
C GLU A 92 16.03 -1.46 5.93
N ASP A 93 16.03 -1.84 7.21
CA ASP A 93 14.97 -1.41 8.13
C ASP A 93 15.08 0.09 8.40
N PRO A 94 14.04 0.87 8.10
CA PRO A 94 14.09 2.30 8.33
C PRO A 94 13.92 2.69 9.81
N VAL A 95 13.34 1.80 10.64
CA VAL A 95 13.03 2.11 12.04
C VAL A 95 14.31 2.14 12.86
N GLY A 96 14.51 3.21 13.61
CA GLY A 96 15.70 3.38 14.45
C GLY A 96 16.92 3.98 13.72
N GLN A 97 16.86 4.18 12.39
CA GLN A 97 17.96 4.82 11.66
C GLN A 97 18.20 6.26 12.17
N VAL A 98 19.44 6.57 12.52
CA VAL A 98 19.87 7.93 12.87
C VAL A 98 20.12 8.70 11.59
N LEU A 99 19.32 9.74 11.35
CA LEU A 99 19.46 10.62 10.17
C LEU A 99 20.50 11.71 10.38
N GLU A 100 20.62 12.19 11.62
CA GLU A 100 21.48 13.29 11.99
C GLU A 100 21.81 13.20 13.48
N GLU A 101 23.02 13.59 13.85
CA GLU A 101 23.49 13.61 15.23
C GLU A 101 24.35 14.84 15.47
N TRP A 102 24.13 15.56 16.58
CA TRP A 102 24.91 16.75 16.92
C TRP A 102 24.95 16.99 18.43
N GLN A 103 25.97 17.71 18.87
CA GLN A 103 26.14 18.11 20.26
C GLN A 103 25.98 19.62 20.40
N ARG A 104 25.26 20.04 21.43
CA ARG A 104 25.11 21.46 21.78
C ARG A 104 26.28 21.89 22.68
N PRO A 105 26.65 23.21 22.72
CA PRO A 105 27.69 23.72 23.61
C PRO A 105 27.44 23.42 25.09
N THR A 106 26.18 23.19 25.49
CA THR A 106 25.78 22.80 26.85
C THR A 106 26.06 21.32 27.17
N GLY A 107 26.62 20.53 26.24
CA GLY A 107 26.87 19.10 26.42
C GLY A 107 25.70 18.20 26.01
N LEU A 108 24.53 18.76 25.68
CA LEU A 108 23.37 17.98 25.24
C LEU A 108 23.64 17.30 23.87
N HIS A 109 23.49 15.99 23.82
CA HIS A 109 23.64 15.17 22.65
C HIS A 109 22.26 14.90 22.02
N ILE A 110 22.04 15.26 20.77
CA ILE A 110 20.76 15.17 20.06
C ILE A 110 20.91 14.25 18.86
N LYS A 111 19.96 13.31 18.71
CA LYS A 111 19.83 12.41 17.54
C LYS A 111 18.46 12.59 16.92
N ARG A 112 18.45 12.71 15.58
CA ARG A 112 17.24 12.64 14.78
C ARG A 112 17.06 11.20 14.31
N VAL A 113 16.07 10.51 14.83
CA VAL A 113 15.84 9.08 14.59
C VAL A 113 14.55 8.88 13.83
N ARG A 114 14.52 7.96 12.87
CA ARG A 114 13.30 7.54 12.18
C ARG A 114 12.44 6.68 13.08
N THR A 115 11.16 7.01 13.17
CA THR A 115 10.14 6.24 13.91
C THR A 115 8.97 5.93 13.00
N PRO A 116 8.20 4.86 13.28
CA PRO A 116 6.94 4.60 12.58
C PRO A 116 5.96 5.77 12.75
N LEU A 117 5.06 5.94 11.78
CA LEU A 117 3.97 6.92 11.85
C LEU A 117 2.82 6.43 12.74
N GLY A 118 2.60 5.11 12.79
CA GLY A 118 1.51 4.49 13.50
C GLY A 118 0.60 3.67 12.59
N VAL A 119 -0.65 4.11 12.41
CA VAL A 119 -1.64 3.47 11.54
C VAL A 119 -1.80 4.25 10.24
N ILE A 120 -1.60 3.58 9.11
CA ILE A 120 -1.74 4.17 7.79
C ILE A 120 -3.02 3.66 7.12
N GLY A 121 -3.92 4.57 6.74
CA GLY A 121 -5.07 4.26 5.89
C GLY A 121 -4.67 4.34 4.42
N VAL A 122 -4.77 3.25 3.65
CA VAL A 122 -4.49 3.28 2.20
C VAL A 122 -5.79 3.03 1.42
N ILE A 123 -6.22 4.03 0.66
CA ILE A 123 -7.44 3.96 -0.15
C ILE A 123 -7.02 3.90 -1.62
N TYR A 124 -7.37 2.81 -2.33
CA TYR A 124 -6.89 2.58 -3.69
C TYR A 124 -7.97 2.07 -4.63
N GLU A 125 -7.75 2.26 -5.94
CA GLU A 125 -8.68 1.89 -7.02
C GLU A 125 -8.06 0.85 -7.95
N SER A 126 -8.89 -0.07 -8.48
CA SER A 126 -8.62 -0.95 -9.64
C SER A 126 -7.23 -1.61 -9.73
N ARG A 127 -6.59 -1.87 -8.59
CA ARG A 127 -5.24 -2.46 -8.55
C ARG A 127 -5.11 -3.40 -7.34
N PRO A 128 -5.52 -4.66 -7.46
CA PRO A 128 -5.46 -5.61 -6.33
C PRO A 128 -4.04 -5.82 -5.76
N ASN A 129 -2.99 -5.68 -6.60
CA ASN A 129 -1.59 -5.75 -6.17
C ASN A 129 -1.22 -4.72 -5.10
N VAL A 130 -1.92 -3.57 -5.04
CA VAL A 130 -1.68 -2.54 -4.00
C VAL A 130 -1.94 -3.10 -2.61
N THR A 131 -2.80 -4.12 -2.48
CA THR A 131 -3.00 -4.84 -1.20
C THR A 131 -1.67 -5.38 -0.67
N ALA A 132 -0.88 -6.01 -1.54
CA ALA A 132 0.43 -6.55 -1.18
C ALA A 132 1.48 -5.45 -1.03
N ASP A 133 1.56 -4.54 -1.99
CA ASP A 133 2.59 -3.49 -2.01
C ASP A 133 2.48 -2.57 -0.80
N ALA A 134 1.28 -2.04 -0.54
CA ALA A 134 1.04 -1.15 0.60
C ALA A 134 1.16 -1.88 1.94
N GLY A 135 0.64 -3.11 2.03
CA GLY A 135 0.78 -3.95 3.21
C GLY A 135 2.24 -4.18 3.59
N ALA A 136 3.07 -4.54 2.60
CA ALA A 136 4.49 -4.81 2.80
C ALA A 136 5.27 -3.57 3.22
N LEU A 137 5.09 -2.46 2.52
CA LEU A 137 5.81 -1.21 2.81
C LEU A 137 5.46 -0.66 4.19
N CYS A 138 4.18 -0.69 4.58
CA CYS A 138 3.75 -0.27 5.91
C CYS A 138 4.36 -1.17 6.99
N LEU A 139 4.28 -2.49 6.83
CA LEU A 139 4.83 -3.47 7.77
C LEU A 139 6.35 -3.32 7.92
N LYS A 140 7.10 -3.18 6.80
CA LYS A 140 8.56 -2.98 6.81
C LYS A 140 8.95 -1.73 7.59
N ALA A 141 8.16 -0.66 7.46
CA ALA A 141 8.38 0.60 8.17
C ALA A 141 7.78 0.62 9.60
N GLY A 142 7.35 -0.54 10.14
CA GLY A 142 6.82 -0.65 11.49
C GLY A 142 5.43 -0.05 11.71
N ASN A 143 4.66 0.15 10.62
CA ASN A 143 3.31 0.72 10.68
C ASN A 143 2.25 -0.36 10.50
N ALA A 144 1.15 -0.27 11.23
CA ALA A 144 -0.06 -1.00 10.87
C ALA A 144 -0.76 -0.31 9.70
N VAL A 145 -1.52 -1.08 8.91
CA VAL A 145 -2.22 -0.54 7.74
C VAL A 145 -3.68 -1.01 7.69
N ILE A 146 -4.56 -0.07 7.36
CA ILE A 146 -5.96 -0.34 7.03
C ILE A 146 -6.13 -0.08 5.54
N LEU A 147 -6.35 -1.15 4.79
CA LEU A 147 -6.48 -1.17 3.34
C LEU A 147 -7.95 -1.04 2.94
N ARG A 148 -8.26 -0.13 2.00
CA ARG A 148 -9.59 -0.01 1.39
C ARG A 148 -9.44 -0.03 -0.12
N GLY A 149 -9.62 -1.20 -0.72
CA GLY A 149 -9.60 -1.39 -2.17
C GLY A 149 -10.87 -0.92 -2.87
N GLY A 150 -10.80 -0.65 -4.16
CA GLY A 150 -11.95 -0.39 -5.01
C GLY A 150 -12.96 -1.56 -5.02
N SER A 151 -14.22 -1.26 -5.29
CA SER A 151 -15.30 -2.26 -5.30
C SER A 151 -15.09 -3.34 -6.37
N GLU A 152 -14.35 -3.02 -7.41
CA GLU A 152 -14.05 -3.89 -8.53
C GLU A 152 -12.95 -4.93 -8.26
N GLY A 153 -12.09 -4.72 -7.26
CA GLY A 153 -11.02 -5.64 -6.88
C GLY A 153 -11.23 -6.32 -5.53
N PHE A 154 -12.46 -6.38 -5.05
CA PHE A 154 -12.78 -6.83 -3.70
C PHE A 154 -12.40 -8.28 -3.42
N HIS A 155 -12.72 -9.20 -4.32
CA HIS A 155 -12.41 -10.62 -4.13
C HIS A 155 -10.91 -10.90 -4.20
N SER A 156 -10.24 -10.33 -5.18
CA SER A 156 -8.78 -10.42 -5.34
C SER A 156 -8.05 -9.85 -4.13
N SER A 157 -8.41 -8.64 -3.71
CA SER A 157 -7.81 -8.00 -2.53
C SER A 157 -8.02 -8.82 -1.26
N THR A 158 -9.21 -9.43 -1.11
CA THR A 158 -9.51 -10.31 0.04
C THR A 158 -8.65 -11.57 0.03
N ALA A 159 -8.46 -12.21 -1.13
CA ALA A 159 -7.64 -13.41 -1.26
C ALA A 159 -6.16 -13.10 -0.98
N ILE A 160 -5.63 -12.01 -1.54
CA ILE A 160 -4.25 -11.55 -1.29
C ILE A 160 -4.04 -11.24 0.20
N HIS A 161 -4.92 -10.44 0.79
CA HIS A 161 -4.86 -10.09 2.21
C HIS A 161 -4.81 -11.32 3.11
N LYS A 162 -5.72 -12.29 2.92
CA LYS A 162 -5.75 -13.55 3.68
C LYS A 162 -4.43 -14.33 3.58
N ALA A 163 -3.81 -14.35 2.39
CA ALA A 163 -2.53 -15.01 2.19
C ALA A 163 -1.40 -14.28 2.93
N MET A 164 -1.34 -12.95 2.84
CA MET A 164 -0.32 -12.14 3.52
C MET A 164 -0.38 -12.28 5.04
N VAL A 165 -1.58 -12.20 5.61
CA VAL A 165 -1.80 -12.29 7.07
C VAL A 165 -1.28 -13.60 7.65
N LYS A 166 -1.36 -14.72 6.92
CA LYS A 166 -0.76 -15.99 7.35
C LYS A 166 0.74 -15.86 7.61
N GLY A 167 1.48 -15.18 6.75
CA GLY A 167 2.91 -14.93 6.92
C GLY A 167 3.21 -14.01 8.11
N VAL A 168 2.39 -12.97 8.28
CA VAL A 168 2.50 -12.03 9.40
C VAL A 168 2.33 -12.74 10.74
N VAL A 169 1.27 -13.54 10.87
CA VAL A 169 0.96 -14.30 12.11
C VAL A 169 2.02 -15.38 12.37
N ALA A 170 2.49 -16.08 11.32
CA ALA A 170 3.54 -17.09 11.46
C ALA A 170 4.87 -16.52 12.00
N ALA A 171 5.16 -15.24 11.71
CA ALA A 171 6.30 -14.52 12.25
C ALA A 171 6.06 -13.96 13.68
N GLY A 172 4.91 -14.25 14.28
CA GLY A 172 4.52 -13.80 15.62
C GLY A 172 4.14 -12.32 15.68
N LEU A 173 3.83 -11.68 14.54
CA LEU A 173 3.32 -10.31 14.52
C LEU A 173 1.77 -10.30 14.63
N PRO A 174 1.17 -9.21 15.13
CA PRO A 174 -0.28 -9.13 15.27
C PRO A 174 -1.01 -9.30 13.94
N GLU A 175 -2.09 -10.06 13.91
CA GLU A 175 -2.95 -10.22 12.73
C GLU A 175 -3.43 -8.87 12.20
N ALA A 176 -3.77 -7.94 13.10
CA ALA A 176 -4.25 -6.60 12.78
C ALA A 176 -3.17 -5.65 12.24
N SER A 177 -1.93 -6.11 12.03
CA SER A 177 -0.86 -5.34 11.37
C SER A 177 -1.22 -4.96 9.95
N ILE A 178 -1.95 -5.83 9.25
CA ILE A 178 -2.49 -5.57 7.91
C ILE A 178 -3.98 -5.91 7.95
N GLN A 179 -4.84 -4.92 7.79
CA GLN A 179 -6.29 -5.11 7.76
C GLN A 179 -6.87 -4.64 6.44
N LEU A 180 -7.95 -5.30 6.00
CA LEU A 180 -8.71 -4.93 4.82
C LEU A 180 -10.15 -4.63 5.22
N VAL A 181 -10.67 -3.48 4.81
CA VAL A 181 -12.07 -3.10 5.04
C VAL A 181 -13.00 -4.09 4.32
N PRO A 182 -13.88 -4.82 5.04
CA PRO A 182 -14.60 -5.97 4.52
C PRO A 182 -15.90 -5.58 3.79
N THR A 183 -15.89 -4.46 3.06
CA THR A 183 -17.08 -3.99 2.34
C THR A 183 -16.74 -3.28 1.03
N ARG A 184 -17.66 -3.39 0.06
CA ARG A 184 -17.61 -2.63 -1.19
C ARG A 184 -18.24 -1.23 -1.08
N ASP A 185 -18.92 -0.94 0.04
CA ASP A 185 -19.61 0.32 0.22
C ASP A 185 -18.62 1.49 0.24
N ARG A 186 -18.93 2.52 -0.54
CA ARG A 186 -18.11 3.75 -0.62
C ARG A 186 -18.21 4.60 0.64
N ALA A 187 -19.29 4.46 1.42
CA ALA A 187 -19.43 5.16 2.69
C ALA A 187 -18.31 4.82 3.68
N ALA A 188 -17.69 3.62 3.56
CA ALA A 188 -16.51 3.26 4.33
C ALA A 188 -15.33 4.21 4.09
N VAL A 189 -15.19 4.80 2.89
CA VAL A 189 -14.15 5.79 2.60
C VAL A 189 -14.39 7.05 3.43
N SER A 190 -15.60 7.62 3.37
CA SER A 190 -15.93 8.84 4.13
C SER A 190 -15.77 8.64 5.64
N GLU A 191 -16.11 7.45 6.16
CA GLU A 191 -15.89 7.13 7.58
C GLU A 191 -14.39 7.09 7.91
N MET A 192 -13.56 6.41 7.10
CA MET A 192 -12.10 6.36 7.31
C MET A 192 -11.46 7.75 7.34
N LEU A 193 -11.95 8.69 6.51
CA LEU A 193 -11.43 10.06 6.45
C LEU A 193 -11.63 10.85 7.75
N THR A 194 -12.49 10.39 8.65
CA THR A 194 -12.81 11.03 9.92
C THR A 194 -12.26 10.32 11.16
N MET A 195 -11.58 9.17 10.99
CA MET A 195 -11.08 8.32 12.08
C MET A 195 -9.77 8.87 12.71
N VAL A 196 -9.78 10.12 13.15
CA VAL A 196 -8.60 10.84 13.67
C VAL A 196 -7.98 10.21 14.93
N ASP A 197 -8.75 9.43 15.69
CA ASP A 197 -8.26 8.78 16.91
C ASP A 197 -7.49 7.48 16.63
N THR A 198 -7.67 6.88 15.44
CA THR A 198 -7.17 5.54 15.12
C THR A 198 -6.38 5.45 13.82
N ILE A 199 -6.44 6.44 12.94
CA ILE A 199 -5.64 6.54 11.73
C ILE A 199 -4.76 7.79 11.81
N ASP A 200 -3.45 7.61 11.67
CA ASP A 200 -2.48 8.71 11.80
C ASP A 200 -2.25 9.43 10.48
N VAL A 201 -2.38 8.72 9.33
CA VAL A 201 -2.25 9.31 7.99
C VAL A 201 -3.03 8.51 6.96
N ILE A 202 -3.58 9.19 5.95
CA ILE A 202 -4.22 8.57 4.79
C ILE A 202 -3.38 8.79 3.52
N VAL A 203 -3.24 7.72 2.74
CA VAL A 203 -2.56 7.71 1.44
C VAL A 203 -3.56 7.29 0.36
N PRO A 204 -4.12 8.23 -0.41
CA PRO A 204 -4.98 7.88 -1.55
C PRO A 204 -4.14 7.45 -2.75
N ARG A 205 -4.53 6.35 -3.40
CA ARG A 205 -3.91 5.75 -4.60
C ARG A 205 -4.96 5.54 -5.69
N GLY A 206 -5.31 6.57 -6.41
CA GLY A 206 -6.35 6.53 -7.44
C GLY A 206 -6.34 7.74 -8.37
N GLY A 207 -7.41 7.92 -9.12
CA GLY A 207 -7.57 9.05 -10.01
C GLY A 207 -7.90 10.36 -9.28
N LYS A 208 -7.92 11.47 -10.05
CA LYS A 208 -8.22 12.83 -9.55
C LYS A 208 -9.50 12.89 -8.70
N GLY A 209 -10.51 12.10 -9.04
CA GLY A 209 -11.78 12.06 -8.31
C GLY A 209 -11.62 11.59 -6.85
N LEU A 210 -10.93 10.46 -6.65
CA LEU A 210 -10.65 9.94 -5.30
C LEU A 210 -9.72 10.88 -4.53
N VAL A 211 -8.62 11.30 -5.13
CA VAL A 211 -7.64 12.16 -4.46
C VAL A 211 -8.28 13.50 -4.07
N GLY A 212 -9.05 14.11 -4.96
CA GLY A 212 -9.78 15.35 -4.67
C GLY A 212 -10.85 15.20 -3.59
N LEU A 213 -11.57 14.06 -3.54
CA LEU A 213 -12.49 13.74 -2.46
C LEU A 213 -11.76 13.70 -1.11
N VAL A 214 -10.68 12.91 -1.06
CA VAL A 214 -9.88 12.75 0.16
C VAL A 214 -9.34 14.09 0.64
N GLN A 215 -8.79 14.92 -0.25
CA GLN A 215 -8.27 16.24 0.11
C GLN A 215 -9.33 17.19 0.67
N ARG A 216 -10.58 17.10 0.20
CA ARG A 216 -11.67 17.96 0.68
C ARG A 216 -12.28 17.49 1.98
N GLU A 217 -12.39 16.18 2.20
CA GLU A 217 -13.22 15.62 3.27
C GLU A 217 -12.39 15.05 4.43
N ALA A 218 -11.08 14.80 4.23
CA ALA A 218 -10.26 14.21 5.27
C ALA A 218 -10.08 15.17 6.45
N ARG A 219 -10.27 14.62 7.66
CA ARG A 219 -9.85 15.20 8.93
C ARG A 219 -8.55 14.61 9.43
N VAL A 220 -8.23 13.38 8.96
CA VAL A 220 -6.94 12.72 9.16
C VAL A 220 -5.91 13.37 8.23
N PRO A 221 -4.64 13.55 8.63
CA PRO A 221 -3.57 14.00 7.74
C PRO A 221 -3.48 13.16 6.47
N VAL A 222 -3.19 13.78 5.32
CA VAL A 222 -3.19 13.13 4.01
C VAL A 222 -1.85 13.31 3.30
N PHE A 223 -1.25 12.23 2.82
CA PHE A 223 -0.14 12.27 1.87
C PHE A 223 -0.68 12.04 0.46
N SER A 224 -0.93 13.11 -0.27
CA SER A 224 -1.51 13.03 -1.60
C SER A 224 -0.88 14.00 -2.59
N HIS A 225 -1.03 13.66 -3.87
CA HIS A 225 -0.81 14.58 -4.98
C HIS A 225 -1.94 14.39 -6.00
N LEU A 226 -2.38 15.48 -6.64
CA LEU A 226 -3.45 15.43 -7.66
C LEU A 226 -2.90 15.06 -9.04
N GLU A 227 -1.74 15.59 -9.39
CA GLU A 227 -1.12 15.42 -10.70
C GLU A 227 0.40 15.27 -10.56
N GLY A 228 0.98 14.46 -11.44
CA GLY A 228 2.42 14.42 -11.67
C GLY A 228 2.74 15.15 -12.96
N ILE A 229 3.36 16.32 -12.89
CA ILE A 229 3.92 17.00 -14.06
C ILE A 229 5.31 16.40 -14.27
N VAL A 230 5.43 15.51 -15.25
CA VAL A 230 6.69 14.81 -15.55
C VAL A 230 7.48 15.57 -16.59
N HIS A 231 8.63 16.11 -16.19
CA HIS A 231 9.56 16.79 -17.08
C HIS A 231 10.77 15.92 -17.37
N ILE A 232 11.22 15.95 -18.63
CA ILE A 232 12.50 15.41 -19.06
C ILE A 232 13.32 16.60 -19.55
N TYR A 233 14.36 16.95 -18.81
CA TYR A 233 15.32 17.95 -19.27
C TYR A 233 16.45 17.27 -20.04
N ILE A 234 16.73 17.77 -21.25
CA ILE A 234 17.80 17.26 -22.11
C ILE A 234 18.87 18.33 -22.16
N ASP A 235 19.99 18.06 -21.51
CA ASP A 235 21.17 18.92 -21.55
C ASP A 235 21.87 18.86 -22.91
N ALA A 236 22.57 19.94 -23.28
CA ALA A 236 23.30 20.02 -24.53
C ALA A 236 24.42 18.98 -24.65
N SER A 237 24.96 18.50 -23.51
CA SER A 237 25.99 17.46 -23.43
C SER A 237 25.42 16.03 -23.45
N ALA A 238 24.08 15.85 -23.47
CA ALA A 238 23.47 14.53 -23.41
C ALA A 238 23.76 13.70 -24.68
N ASP A 239 23.99 12.39 -24.49
CA ASP A 239 24.09 11.45 -25.60
C ASP A 239 22.77 11.37 -26.39
N ARG A 240 22.86 11.58 -27.71
CA ARG A 240 21.68 11.69 -28.58
C ARG A 240 20.88 10.40 -28.64
N GLN A 241 21.53 9.22 -28.76
CA GLN A 241 20.83 7.95 -28.91
C GLN A 241 20.15 7.57 -27.61
N LYS A 242 20.86 7.65 -26.49
CA LYS A 242 20.29 7.42 -25.15
C LYS A 242 19.11 8.35 -24.87
N THR A 243 19.18 9.61 -25.26
CA THR A 243 18.11 10.59 -25.12
C THR A 243 16.85 10.15 -25.91
N LEU A 244 17.02 9.75 -27.16
CA LEU A 244 15.91 9.28 -27.98
C LEU A 244 15.22 8.05 -27.35
N ASP A 245 16.01 7.06 -26.93
CA ASP A 245 15.49 5.82 -26.33
C ASP A 245 14.71 6.11 -25.04
N VAL A 246 15.25 6.95 -24.15
CA VAL A 246 14.59 7.33 -22.90
C VAL A 246 13.31 8.13 -23.16
N VAL A 247 13.36 9.14 -24.03
CA VAL A 247 12.19 10.01 -24.32
C VAL A 247 11.08 9.22 -25.01
N LEU A 248 11.42 8.41 -26.00
CA LEU A 248 10.44 7.55 -26.69
C LEU A 248 9.78 6.59 -25.69
N ASN A 249 10.56 5.87 -24.90
CA ASN A 249 10.01 4.97 -23.89
C ASN A 249 9.09 5.71 -22.91
N ALA A 250 9.54 6.85 -22.36
CA ALA A 250 8.80 7.61 -21.36
C ALA A 250 7.48 8.18 -21.90
N LYS A 251 7.42 8.58 -23.18
CA LYS A 251 6.26 9.26 -23.75
C LYS A 251 5.31 8.35 -24.53
N THR A 252 5.75 7.19 -24.98
CA THR A 252 4.94 6.34 -25.88
C THR A 252 4.56 4.98 -25.29
N ARG A 253 5.33 4.45 -24.32
CA ARG A 253 5.09 3.13 -23.75
C ARG A 253 3.72 3.02 -23.08
N ARG A 254 3.36 4.00 -22.25
CA ARG A 254 2.08 4.09 -21.52
C ARG A 254 1.74 5.55 -21.22
N THR A 255 0.97 6.18 -22.06
CA THR A 255 0.64 7.62 -21.96
C THR A 255 -0.20 8.01 -20.75
N GLY A 256 -0.84 7.06 -20.07
CA GLY A 256 -1.65 7.29 -18.86
C GLY A 256 -0.90 7.07 -17.53
N ILE A 257 0.42 6.89 -17.56
CA ILE A 257 1.26 6.77 -16.37
C ILE A 257 2.05 8.07 -16.19
N CYS A 258 2.18 8.51 -14.96
CA CYS A 258 3.00 9.69 -14.62
C CYS A 258 4.44 9.57 -15.14
#